data_057bb05bf1bc0b3cc8ce85ded1282a01
#
_entry.id   057bb05bf1bc0b3cc8ce85ded1282a01
#
_cell.length_a   1.000
_cell.length_b   1.000
_cell.length_c   1.000
_cell.angle_alpha   90.00
_cell.angle_beta   90.00
_cell.angle_gamma   90.00
#
_symmetry.space_group_name_H-M   'P 1'
#
loop_
_entity.id
_entity.type
_entity.pdbx_description
1 polymer ?
#
loop_
_entity_poly.entity_id
_entity_poly.type
_entity_poly.pdbx_seq_one_letter_code
_entity_poly.pdbx_strand_id
1 'polypeptide(L)'
;MTMDELFFFDGKPEELALYEALLEQIKALGAVTAVAHKTQISLKNRRVFACVSVFRVLPKRLLPAHYLVLTLGLPDPLDSPRIAAKTEAQPGRWTHHIVLAGASELDAELLEWIGLAYAFGNRNK
;
A
#
# COMPACT_ATOMS: atom_id res chain seq x y z
N MET A 1 -13.51 -0.85 9.70
CA MET A 1 -12.23 -1.54 9.94
C MET A 1 -12.41 -2.64 10.99
N THR A 2 -11.61 -3.68 10.89
CA THR A 2 -11.62 -4.76 11.87
C THR A 2 -10.83 -4.38 13.10
N MET A 3 -11.03 -5.13 14.21
CA MET A 3 -10.23 -4.96 15.42
C MET A 3 -8.75 -5.20 15.15
N ASP A 4 -8.43 -6.19 14.30
CA ASP A 4 -7.05 -6.51 13.97
C ASP A 4 -6.36 -5.35 13.23
N GLU A 5 -7.08 -4.65 12.36
CA GLU A 5 -6.55 -3.45 11.71
C GLU A 5 -6.26 -2.35 12.72
N LEU A 6 -7.16 -2.16 13.68
CA LEU A 6 -6.96 -1.16 14.74
C LEU A 6 -5.77 -1.53 15.62
N PHE A 7 -5.61 -2.79 15.98
CA PHE A 7 -4.47 -3.26 16.78
C PHE A 7 -3.15 -3.09 16.05
N PHE A 8 -3.16 -3.26 14.72
CA PHE A 8 -1.95 -3.06 13.93
C PHE A 8 -1.35 -1.66 14.14
N PHE A 9 -2.20 -0.66 14.32
CA PHE A 9 -1.79 0.73 14.51
C PHE A 9 -1.83 1.18 15.97
N ASP A 10 -1.80 0.25 16.91
CA ASP A 10 -1.77 0.60 18.33
C ASP A 10 -0.59 1.52 18.63
N GLY A 11 -0.86 2.64 19.29
CA GLY A 11 0.17 3.66 19.57
C GLY A 11 0.62 4.47 18.36
N LYS A 12 -0.08 4.37 17.22
CA LYS A 12 0.28 5.03 15.96
C LYS A 12 -0.93 5.77 15.36
N PRO A 13 -1.43 6.83 16.05
CA PRO A 13 -2.65 7.49 15.59
C PRO A 13 -2.51 8.20 14.23
N GLU A 14 -1.33 8.78 13.94
CA GLU A 14 -1.10 9.44 12.65
C GLU A 14 -1.08 8.44 11.51
N GLU A 15 -0.45 7.28 11.72
CA GLU A 15 -0.40 6.21 10.74
C GLU A 15 -1.79 5.62 10.52
N LEU A 16 -2.57 5.46 11.59
CA LEU A 16 -3.95 4.98 11.48
C LEU A 16 -4.81 5.93 10.64
N ALA A 17 -4.70 7.23 10.89
CA ALA A 17 -5.46 8.24 10.15
C ALA A 17 -5.11 8.20 8.65
N LEU A 18 -3.83 8.05 8.32
CA LEU A 18 -3.40 7.95 6.94
C LEU A 18 -3.91 6.66 6.30
N TYR A 19 -3.86 5.55 7.03
CA TYR A 19 -4.39 4.27 6.56
C TYR A 19 -5.90 4.38 6.26
N GLU A 20 -6.66 5.02 7.15
CA GLU A 20 -8.09 5.19 6.94
C GLU A 20 -8.39 5.99 5.67
N ALA A 21 -7.64 7.08 5.43
CA ALA A 21 -7.80 7.88 4.23
C ALA A 21 -7.45 7.08 2.98
N LEU A 22 -6.37 6.30 3.04
CA LEU A 22 -5.95 5.44 1.93
C LEU A 22 -6.99 4.36 1.63
N LEU A 23 -7.47 3.68 2.67
CA LEU A 23 -8.43 2.59 2.54
C LEU A 23 -9.76 3.08 1.95
N GLU A 24 -10.19 4.28 2.32
CA GLU A 24 -11.39 4.89 1.76
C GLU A 24 -11.28 5.06 0.26
N GLN A 25 -10.14 5.54 -0.23
CA GLN A 25 -9.89 5.71 -1.66
C GLN A 25 -9.85 4.35 -2.38
N ILE A 26 -9.24 3.35 -1.75
CA ILE A 26 -9.15 2.02 -2.34
C ILE A 26 -10.54 1.36 -2.43
N LYS A 27 -11.35 1.49 -1.38
CA LYS A 27 -12.70 0.93 -1.35
C LYS A 27 -13.62 1.57 -2.39
N ALA A 28 -13.33 2.79 -2.82
CA ALA A 28 -14.07 3.45 -3.89
C ALA A 28 -13.86 2.76 -5.24
N LEU A 29 -12.81 1.95 -5.40
CA LEU A 29 -12.56 1.19 -6.63
C LEU A 29 -13.44 -0.05 -6.76
N GLY A 30 -13.90 -0.60 -5.63
CA GLY A 30 -14.71 -1.81 -5.61
C GLY A 30 -14.47 -2.63 -4.35
N ALA A 31 -14.82 -3.91 -4.42
CA ALA A 31 -14.69 -4.81 -3.28
C ALA A 31 -13.22 -4.99 -2.87
N VAL A 32 -12.95 -4.85 -1.59
CA VAL A 32 -11.62 -5.02 -1.00
C VAL A 32 -11.77 -5.69 0.35
N THR A 33 -10.95 -6.71 0.59
CA THR A 33 -10.82 -7.35 1.90
C THR A 33 -9.46 -7.01 2.48
N ALA A 34 -9.44 -6.46 3.68
CA ALA A 34 -8.21 -6.16 4.41
C ALA A 34 -7.98 -7.24 5.46
N VAL A 35 -6.78 -7.81 5.47
CA VAL A 35 -6.38 -8.83 6.46
C VAL A 35 -5.11 -8.36 7.14
N ALA A 36 -5.20 -8.08 8.44
CA ALA A 36 -4.05 -7.65 9.23
C ALA A 36 -3.24 -8.87 9.66
N HIS A 37 -1.95 -8.82 9.36
CA HIS A 37 -0.96 -9.80 9.80
C HIS A 37 -0.04 -9.12 10.83
N LYS A 38 0.92 -9.86 11.35
CA LYS A 38 1.85 -9.32 12.35
C LYS A 38 2.66 -8.13 11.82
N THR A 39 3.10 -8.20 10.56
CA THR A 39 4.02 -7.23 9.99
C THR A 39 3.42 -6.35 8.90
N GLN A 40 2.21 -6.66 8.43
CA GLN A 40 1.57 -5.89 7.35
C GLN A 40 0.07 -6.16 7.29
N ILE A 41 -0.63 -5.26 6.61
CA ILE A 41 -2.04 -5.47 6.26
C ILE A 41 -2.08 -5.76 4.76
N SER A 42 -2.66 -6.91 4.40
CA SER A 42 -2.86 -7.29 3.00
C SER A 42 -4.20 -6.77 2.51
N LEU A 43 -4.22 -6.15 1.35
CA LEU A 43 -5.44 -5.69 0.68
C LEU A 43 -5.68 -6.58 -0.52
N LYS A 44 -6.85 -7.19 -0.55
CA LYS A 44 -7.17 -8.24 -1.50
C LYS A 44 -8.49 -7.96 -2.19
N ASN A 45 -8.52 -8.16 -3.50
CA ASN A 45 -9.76 -8.34 -4.25
C ASN A 45 -9.83 -9.82 -4.64
N ARG A 46 -9.56 -10.21 -5.88
CA ARG A 46 -9.38 -11.60 -6.24
C ARG A 46 -8.06 -12.17 -5.70
N ARG A 47 -7.02 -11.33 -5.69
CA ARG A 47 -5.69 -11.63 -5.13
C ARG A 47 -5.21 -10.47 -4.30
N VAL A 48 -4.15 -10.68 -3.55
CA VAL A 48 -3.50 -9.57 -2.86
C VAL A 48 -2.90 -8.63 -3.92
N PHE A 49 -3.36 -7.39 -3.96
CA PHE A 49 -2.86 -6.39 -4.91
C PHE A 49 -2.06 -5.29 -4.23
N ALA A 50 -2.17 -5.17 -2.91
CA ALA A 50 -1.44 -4.17 -2.16
C ALA A 50 -1.24 -4.63 -0.73
N CYS A 51 -0.22 -4.07 -0.08
CA CYS A 51 0.03 -4.25 1.35
C CYS A 51 0.36 -2.91 1.96
N VAL A 52 0.07 -2.78 3.26
CA VAL A 52 0.41 -1.60 4.03
C VAL A 52 1.25 -2.04 5.22
N SER A 53 2.34 -1.34 5.47
CA SER A 53 3.26 -1.65 6.57
C SER A 53 3.78 -0.35 7.18
N VAL A 54 4.34 -0.45 8.38
CA VAL A 54 5.07 0.63 9.04
C VAL A 54 6.56 0.32 9.17
N PHE A 55 7.01 -0.81 8.60
CA PHE A 55 8.42 -1.17 8.60
C PHE A 55 9.15 -0.42 7.50
N ARG A 56 10.36 0.05 7.83
CA ARG A 56 11.10 0.87 6.87
C ARG A 56 11.68 0.05 5.71
N VAL A 57 11.64 0.70 4.54
CA VAL A 57 12.29 0.22 3.31
C VAL A 57 13.44 1.13 2.90
N LEU A 58 13.69 2.19 3.68
CA LEU A 58 14.77 3.15 3.49
C LEU A 58 15.48 3.37 4.83
N PRO A 59 16.73 3.90 4.81
CA PRO A 59 17.40 4.29 6.04
C PRO A 59 16.55 5.28 6.85
N LYS A 60 16.60 5.16 8.17
CA LYS A 60 15.78 6.00 9.07
C LYS A 60 15.93 7.50 8.80
N ARG A 61 17.15 7.95 8.43
CA ARG A 61 17.42 9.37 8.17
C ARG A 61 16.65 9.91 6.97
N LEU A 62 16.16 9.02 6.08
CA LEU A 62 15.42 9.41 4.87
C LEU A 62 13.92 9.29 5.06
N LEU A 63 13.45 8.91 6.26
CA LEU A 63 12.05 8.70 6.53
C LEU A 63 11.47 9.84 7.35
N PRO A 64 10.21 10.23 7.11
CA PRO A 64 9.52 11.18 7.98
C PRO A 64 9.24 10.55 9.36
N ALA A 65 8.84 11.38 10.31
CA ALA A 65 8.53 10.91 11.67
C ALA A 65 7.38 9.90 11.68
N HIS A 66 6.37 10.12 10.84
CA HIS A 66 5.21 9.26 10.69
C HIS A 66 5.06 8.90 9.21
N TYR A 67 4.87 7.61 8.92
CA TYR A 67 4.76 7.16 7.53
C TYR A 67 4.07 5.82 7.44
N LEU A 68 3.56 5.52 6.25
CA LEU A 68 3.18 4.18 5.84
C LEU A 68 4.04 3.77 4.67
N VAL A 69 4.28 2.47 4.54
CA VAL A 69 4.84 1.89 3.32
C VAL A 69 3.70 1.21 2.60
N LEU A 70 3.36 1.73 1.43
CA LEU A 70 2.38 1.12 0.53
C LEU A 70 3.13 0.26 -0.47
N THR A 71 2.76 -1.02 -0.55
CA THR A 71 3.35 -1.97 -1.49
C THR A 71 2.32 -2.31 -2.54
N LEU A 72 2.66 -2.15 -3.82
CA LEU A 72 1.76 -2.42 -4.95
C LEU A 72 2.34 -3.50 -5.84
N GLY A 73 1.49 -4.44 -6.27
CA GLY A 73 1.85 -5.44 -7.27
C GLY A 73 1.35 -5.03 -8.65
N LEU A 74 2.26 -4.95 -9.62
CA LEU A 74 1.97 -4.53 -10.98
C LEU A 74 2.63 -5.48 -11.98
N PRO A 75 2.08 -5.59 -13.21
CA PRO A 75 2.70 -6.44 -14.22
C PRO A 75 3.99 -5.86 -14.81
N ASP A 76 4.16 -4.55 -14.73
CA ASP A 76 5.31 -3.84 -15.30
C ASP A 76 5.93 -2.93 -14.25
N PRO A 77 7.26 -2.65 -14.34
CA PRO A 77 7.88 -1.74 -13.39
C PRO A 77 7.50 -0.30 -13.65
N LEU A 78 7.24 0.44 -12.58
CA LEU A 78 7.06 1.88 -12.63
C LEU A 78 8.41 2.57 -12.47
N ASP A 79 8.58 3.69 -13.15
CA ASP A 79 9.79 4.50 -13.04
C ASP A 79 9.41 5.89 -12.53
N SER A 80 9.68 6.14 -11.26
CA SER A 80 9.35 7.38 -10.59
C SER A 80 10.21 7.55 -9.35
N PRO A 81 10.64 8.78 -9.01
CA PRO A 81 11.36 9.02 -7.75
C PRO A 81 10.53 8.72 -6.51
N ARG A 82 9.20 8.59 -6.64
CA ARG A 82 8.32 8.20 -5.52
C ARG A 82 8.46 6.72 -5.15
N ILE A 83 9.02 5.90 -6.03
CA ILE A 83 9.23 4.47 -5.76
C ILE A 83 10.50 4.33 -4.94
N ALA A 84 10.34 3.96 -3.67
CA ALA A 84 11.47 3.79 -2.77
C ALA A 84 12.28 2.54 -3.10
N ALA A 85 11.60 1.47 -3.52
CA ALA A 85 12.24 0.22 -3.93
C ALA A 85 11.28 -0.54 -4.84
N LYS A 86 11.83 -1.32 -5.78
CA LYS A 86 11.02 -2.21 -6.62
C LYS A 86 11.81 -3.48 -6.92
N THR A 87 11.09 -4.58 -7.05
CA THR A 87 11.67 -5.90 -7.30
C THR A 87 10.72 -6.71 -8.14
N GLU A 88 11.26 -7.41 -9.12
CA GLU A 88 10.46 -8.41 -9.85
C GLU A 88 10.38 -9.68 -9.02
N ALA A 89 9.28 -9.83 -8.28
CA ALA A 89 9.07 -10.95 -7.37
C ALA A 89 8.88 -12.26 -8.13
N GLN A 90 8.23 -12.20 -9.30
CA GLN A 90 8.03 -13.31 -10.21
C GLN A 90 8.01 -12.73 -11.62
N PRO A 91 8.22 -13.52 -12.67
CA PRO A 91 8.08 -13.02 -14.04
C PRO A 91 6.70 -12.39 -14.25
N GLY A 92 6.70 -11.12 -14.68
CA GLY A 92 5.47 -10.38 -14.92
C GLY A 92 4.77 -9.88 -13.67
N ARG A 93 5.45 -9.90 -12.50
CA ARG A 93 4.90 -9.33 -11.27
C ARG A 93 5.97 -8.52 -10.55
N TRP A 94 5.79 -7.21 -10.55
CA TRP A 94 6.70 -6.27 -9.91
C TRP A 94 6.11 -5.73 -8.61
N THR A 95 6.89 -5.79 -7.56
CA THR A 95 6.53 -5.25 -6.25
C THR A 95 7.16 -3.87 -6.11
N HIS A 96 6.34 -2.87 -5.76
CA HIS A 96 6.78 -1.49 -5.59
C HIS A 96 6.51 -1.03 -4.18
N HIS A 97 7.49 -0.42 -3.52
CA HIS A 97 7.33 0.16 -2.19
C HIS A 97 7.34 1.67 -2.29
N ILE A 98 6.33 2.29 -1.72
CA ILE A 98 6.14 3.75 -1.73
C ILE A 98 5.97 4.21 -0.29
N VAL A 99 6.77 5.19 0.13
CA VAL A 99 6.64 5.77 1.47
C VAL A 99 5.64 6.93 1.39
N LEU A 100 4.61 6.87 2.22
CA LEU A 100 3.58 7.90 2.32
C LEU A 100 3.70 8.62 3.66
N ALA A 101 3.89 9.93 3.62
CA ALA A 101 4.05 10.74 4.83
C ALA A 101 2.74 11.40 5.28
N GLY A 102 1.77 11.57 4.39
CA GLY A 102 0.51 12.21 4.71
C GLY A 102 -0.53 12.08 3.60
N ALA A 103 -1.77 12.45 3.94
CA ALA A 103 -2.90 12.31 3.03
C ALA A 103 -2.77 13.15 1.76
N SER A 104 -1.98 14.22 1.77
CA SER A 104 -1.74 15.03 0.59
C SER A 104 -1.02 14.28 -0.52
N GLU A 105 -0.37 13.16 -0.18
CA GLU A 105 0.31 12.32 -1.17
C GLU A 105 -0.63 11.33 -1.85
N LEU A 106 -1.88 11.24 -1.40
CA LEU A 106 -2.92 10.45 -2.06
C LEU A 106 -3.46 11.24 -3.26
N ASP A 107 -2.59 11.53 -4.20
CA ASP A 107 -2.89 12.36 -5.36
C ASP A 107 -3.30 11.51 -6.56
N ALA A 108 -3.58 12.19 -7.69
CA ALA A 108 -4.07 11.52 -8.89
C ALA A 108 -3.08 10.47 -9.41
N GLU A 109 -1.78 10.75 -9.36
CA GLU A 109 -0.76 9.79 -9.80
C GLU A 109 -0.77 8.53 -8.95
N LEU A 110 -0.76 8.68 -7.62
CA LEU A 110 -0.79 7.54 -6.72
C LEU A 110 -2.07 6.73 -6.88
N LEU A 111 -3.21 7.40 -6.98
CA LEU A 111 -4.50 6.74 -7.15
C LEU A 111 -4.58 5.98 -8.48
N GLU A 112 -3.93 6.49 -9.53
CA GLU A 112 -3.83 5.77 -10.79
C GLU A 112 -3.03 4.48 -10.61
N TRP A 113 -1.89 4.54 -9.92
CA TRP A 113 -1.08 3.35 -9.66
C TRP A 113 -1.86 2.31 -8.83
N ILE A 114 -2.58 2.78 -7.83
CA ILE A 114 -3.42 1.89 -7.01
C ILE A 114 -4.51 1.24 -7.87
N GLY A 115 -5.12 2.01 -8.77
CA GLY A 115 -6.11 1.49 -9.71
C GLY A 115 -5.55 0.41 -10.63
N LEU A 116 -4.32 0.60 -11.11
CA LEU A 116 -3.62 -0.41 -11.92
C LEU A 116 -3.35 -1.68 -11.13
N ALA A 117 -2.93 -1.54 -9.87
CA ALA A 117 -2.69 -2.69 -9.00
C ALA A 117 -3.99 -3.42 -8.69
N TYR A 118 -5.06 -2.68 -8.43
CA TYR A 118 -6.39 -3.25 -8.20
C TYR A 118 -6.85 -4.07 -9.40
N ALA A 119 -6.72 -3.51 -10.60
CA ALA A 119 -7.09 -4.20 -11.84
C ALA A 119 -6.24 -5.46 -12.04
N PHE A 120 -4.94 -5.38 -11.76
CA PHE A 120 -4.04 -6.50 -11.88
C PHE A 120 -4.43 -7.62 -10.90
N GLY A 121 -4.82 -7.27 -9.67
CA GLY A 121 -5.27 -8.23 -8.67
C GLY A 121 -6.55 -8.96 -9.06
N ASN A 122 -7.37 -8.35 -9.91
CA ASN A 122 -8.64 -8.92 -10.37
C ASN A 122 -8.52 -9.74 -11.66
N ARG A 123 -7.35 -9.82 -12.27
CA ARG A 123 -7.16 -10.62 -13.49
C ARG A 123 -7.47 -12.08 -13.24
N ASN A 124 -8.04 -12.74 -14.25
CA ASN A 124 -8.35 -14.17 -14.19
C ASN A 124 -7.11 -15.05 -14.17
N LYS A 125 -5.95 -14.48 -14.39
CA LYS A 125 -4.77 -15.29 -14.57
C LYS A 125 -3.54 -14.72 -13.96
#